data_7d91b9c1b171c7f22e1d6bf577c84c83
#
_entry.id   7d91b9c1b171c7f22e1d6bf577c84c83
#
_cell.length_a   1.000
_cell.length_b   1.000
_cell.length_c   1.000
_cell.angle_alpha   90.00
_cell.angle_beta   90.00
_cell.angle_gamma   90.00
#
_symmetry.space_group_name_H-M   'P 1'
#
loop_
_entity.id
_entity.type
_entity.pdbx_description
1 polymer ?
#
loop_
_entity_poly.entity_id
_entity_poly.type
_entity_poly.pdbx_seq_one_letter_code
_entity_poly.pdbx_strand_id
1 'polypeptide(L)'
;LGSAWDYGPLGVELTNNIKRAWWRWLVYERDDIEGLDSSIILNRLVWKYSEHEATFNDLLTDCRDCKSRFRADHLALPEGFKSAAEAIAARALKCPNCGSKDLTDPRPFLTMLRTRLGAAAEEDDYLSLAYLRPETAQGIFINFLNVQTTMRRKIPFGIAQIGKAFRNEVTPGNFILRTREFEQMELEYFVRPEADNLAAVDEWADLYHDWYISLGLSRENLKRVEVDESERAHYSRRTLDIYYRFFPERPDEERQWEELMGIAYRTDFDLRQHSSKPENEEGKRRNPDSTEDLSYFDEAEKRRFYPHVIEPSAGVNRSLLAFLMDAYTERTTDKGEKRVILRLHPALAPIKVAVLPLAKNKPEIVSLAKRIKAELQPTMRAVYDDTGGIGKLYARQDEIGTPFCVTIDHQSLEDESVTVRDRDTWEQERVKVAELAEHLRKRLNV
;
A
#
# COMPACT_ATOMS: atom_id res chain seq x y z
N LEU A 1 -9.76 1.06 19.65
CA LEU A 1 -10.48 0.62 18.46
C LEU A 1 -9.78 -0.59 17.89
N GLY A 2 -10.47 -1.71 17.75
CA GLY A 2 -9.92 -2.86 17.07
C GLY A 2 -9.59 -2.52 15.62
N SER A 3 -8.40 -3.02 15.10
CA SER A 3 -7.93 -2.80 13.73
C SER A 3 -7.68 -1.36 13.28
N ALA A 4 -7.34 -0.49 14.20
CA ALA A 4 -6.65 0.76 13.98
C ALA A 4 -5.27 0.65 14.65
N TRP A 5 -4.20 1.00 13.95
CA TRP A 5 -2.82 0.79 14.38
C TRP A 5 -2.01 2.06 14.31
N ASP A 6 -1.26 2.33 15.36
CA ASP A 6 -0.25 3.38 15.37
C ASP A 6 1.11 2.82 14.92
N TYR A 7 1.87 3.63 14.20
CA TYR A 7 3.21 3.29 13.76
C TYR A 7 4.24 4.05 14.59
N GLY A 8 5.10 3.32 15.29
CA GLY A 8 6.23 3.90 16.03
C GLY A 8 7.29 4.49 15.09
N PRO A 9 8.37 5.12 15.66
CA PRO A 9 9.37 5.86 14.89
C PRO A 9 10.06 5.08 13.76
N LEU A 10 10.29 3.78 13.92
CA LEU A 10 10.88 2.94 12.88
C LEU A 10 9.83 2.54 11.82
N GLY A 11 8.61 2.23 12.27
CA GLY A 11 7.52 1.83 11.36
C GLY A 11 7.09 2.97 10.43
N VAL A 12 6.90 4.19 10.96
CA VAL A 12 6.53 5.35 10.12
C VAL A 12 7.64 5.70 9.12
N GLU A 13 8.91 5.55 9.51
CA GLU A 13 10.01 5.83 8.57
C GLU A 13 10.12 4.77 7.48
N LEU A 14 9.93 3.49 7.81
CA LEU A 14 9.84 2.41 6.81
C LEU A 14 8.68 2.65 5.84
N THR A 15 7.52 3.01 6.36
CA THR A 15 6.33 3.36 5.56
C THR A 15 6.62 4.53 4.61
N ASN A 16 7.25 5.59 5.10
CA ASN A 16 7.63 6.74 4.28
C ASN A 16 8.68 6.40 3.22
N ASN A 17 9.60 5.47 3.52
CA ASN A 17 10.59 5.00 2.55
C ASN A 17 9.94 4.18 1.42
N ILE A 18 8.97 3.32 1.73
CA ILE A 18 8.19 2.58 0.74
C ILE A 18 7.44 3.56 -0.19
N LYS A 19 6.73 4.53 0.39
CA LYS A 19 6.02 5.57 -0.37
C LYS A 19 6.95 6.39 -1.26
N ARG A 20 8.13 6.78 -0.75
CA ARG A 20 9.14 7.51 -1.53
C ARG A 20 9.70 6.67 -2.67
N ALA A 21 9.97 5.38 -2.45
CA ALA A 21 10.47 4.47 -3.49
C ALA A 21 9.44 4.31 -4.62
N TRP A 22 8.16 4.12 -4.27
CA TRP A 22 7.08 4.01 -5.24
C TRP A 22 6.86 5.32 -6.03
N TRP A 23 6.83 6.46 -5.33
CA TRP A 23 6.65 7.77 -5.95
C TRP A 23 7.80 8.11 -6.89
N ARG A 24 9.04 7.85 -6.46
CA ARG A 24 10.21 8.04 -7.30
C ARG A 24 10.13 7.21 -8.58
N TRP A 25 9.84 5.92 -8.45
CA TRP A 25 9.74 5.01 -9.58
C TRP A 25 8.67 5.42 -10.58
N LEU A 26 7.47 5.81 -10.14
CA LEU A 26 6.37 6.15 -11.04
C LEU A 26 6.38 7.62 -11.48
N VAL A 27 6.60 8.57 -10.57
CA VAL A 27 6.39 9.99 -10.86
C VAL A 27 7.67 10.68 -11.32
N TYR A 28 8.84 10.26 -10.84
CA TYR A 28 10.11 10.93 -11.19
C TYR A 28 10.90 10.23 -12.28
N GLU A 29 10.82 8.90 -12.37
CA GLU A 29 11.59 8.11 -13.34
C GLU A 29 10.82 7.85 -14.63
N ARG A 30 9.54 8.26 -14.71
CA ARG A 30 8.69 8.17 -15.89
C ARG A 30 8.20 9.55 -16.31
N ASP A 31 8.11 9.77 -17.63
CA ASP A 31 7.63 11.03 -18.21
C ASP A 31 6.11 11.08 -18.42
N ASP A 32 5.42 9.97 -18.22
CA ASP A 32 4.01 9.78 -18.56
C ASP A 32 3.09 9.68 -17.33
N ILE A 33 3.59 9.98 -16.12
CA ILE A 33 2.79 9.92 -14.89
C ILE A 33 2.90 11.22 -14.10
N GLU A 34 1.74 11.74 -13.67
CA GLU A 34 1.61 12.91 -12.82
C GLU A 34 1.19 12.53 -11.40
N GLY A 35 1.61 13.32 -10.42
CA GLY A 35 1.21 13.14 -9.03
C GLY A 35 -0.03 13.98 -8.69
N LEU A 36 -0.90 13.42 -7.85
CA LEU A 36 -2.08 14.09 -7.30
C LEU A 36 -2.22 13.79 -5.81
N ASP A 37 -2.76 14.75 -5.06
CA ASP A 37 -3.27 14.55 -3.70
C ASP A 37 -4.68 15.13 -3.60
N SER A 38 -5.70 14.27 -3.66
CA SER A 38 -7.11 14.66 -3.53
C SER A 38 -7.57 14.59 -2.08
N SER A 39 -8.63 15.32 -1.75
CA SER A 39 -9.21 15.34 -0.41
C SER A 39 -9.70 13.98 0.06
N ILE A 40 -9.55 13.69 1.35
CA ILE A 40 -10.10 12.48 1.99
C ILE A 40 -11.64 12.53 2.02
N ILE A 41 -12.19 13.72 2.35
CA ILE A 41 -13.64 13.94 2.39
C ILE A 41 -14.04 14.53 1.04
N LEU A 42 -14.75 13.74 0.25
CA LEU A 42 -15.27 14.15 -1.05
C LEU A 42 -16.78 14.43 -0.97
N ASN A 43 -17.28 15.19 -1.95
CA ASN A 43 -18.71 15.40 -2.10
C ASN A 43 -19.42 14.05 -2.20
N ARG A 44 -20.56 13.92 -1.50
CA ARG A 44 -21.36 12.69 -1.49
C ARG A 44 -21.75 12.21 -2.89
N LEU A 45 -21.97 13.13 -3.82
CA LEU A 45 -22.33 12.81 -5.21
C LEU A 45 -21.26 11.98 -5.93
N VAL A 46 -19.98 12.10 -5.53
CA VAL A 46 -18.90 11.26 -6.06
C VAL A 46 -19.21 9.78 -5.76
N TRP A 47 -19.59 9.48 -4.52
CA TRP A 47 -19.88 8.10 -4.08
C TRP A 47 -21.22 7.57 -4.58
N LYS A 48 -22.18 8.46 -4.78
CA LYS A 48 -23.45 8.12 -5.41
C LYS A 48 -23.27 7.70 -6.87
N TYR A 49 -22.57 8.50 -7.66
CA TYR A 49 -22.42 8.26 -9.09
C TYR A 49 -21.37 7.20 -9.43
N SER A 50 -20.34 7.00 -8.61
CA SER A 50 -19.44 5.83 -8.71
C SER A 50 -20.09 4.51 -8.24
N GLU A 51 -21.37 4.56 -7.86
CA GLU A 51 -22.16 3.43 -7.37
C GLU A 51 -21.73 2.86 -6.00
N HIS A 52 -20.73 3.44 -5.34
CA HIS A 52 -20.27 2.99 -4.02
C HIS A 52 -21.38 3.02 -2.96
N GLU A 53 -22.26 4.03 -2.95
CA GLU A 53 -23.38 4.07 -2.00
C GLU A 53 -24.32 2.88 -2.16
N ALA A 54 -24.48 2.35 -3.37
CA ALA A 54 -25.39 1.26 -3.69
C ALA A 54 -24.75 -0.12 -3.57
N THR A 55 -23.47 -0.25 -3.95
CA THR A 55 -22.82 -1.56 -4.15
C THR A 55 -21.74 -1.87 -3.10
N PHE A 56 -21.17 -0.87 -2.42
CA PHE A 56 -20.08 -1.07 -1.47
C PHE A 56 -20.59 -1.58 -0.11
N ASN A 57 -21.27 -2.73 -0.16
CA ASN A 57 -21.94 -3.36 0.97
C ASN A 57 -21.48 -4.80 1.15
N ASP A 58 -21.19 -5.19 2.40
CA ASP A 58 -21.07 -6.59 2.80
C ASP A 58 -22.45 -7.15 3.18
N LEU A 59 -22.74 -8.39 2.85
CA LEU A 59 -23.92 -9.07 3.36
C LEU A 59 -23.60 -9.70 4.71
N LEU A 60 -24.28 -9.26 5.77
CA LEU A 60 -24.06 -9.72 7.14
C LEU A 60 -25.18 -10.62 7.63
N THR A 61 -24.79 -11.71 8.30
CA THR A 61 -25.69 -12.56 9.09
C THR A 61 -25.18 -12.67 10.54
N ASP A 62 -26.09 -12.68 11.50
CA ASP A 62 -25.78 -12.85 12.93
C ASP A 62 -26.29 -14.23 13.39
N CYS A 63 -25.49 -14.94 14.18
CA CYS A 63 -25.96 -16.11 14.92
C CYS A 63 -26.79 -15.68 16.12
N ARG A 64 -28.05 -16.16 16.23
CA ARG A 64 -28.93 -15.77 17.35
C ARG A 64 -28.53 -16.40 18.65
N ASP A 65 -27.80 -17.52 18.64
CA ASP A 65 -27.35 -18.22 19.84
C ASP A 65 -26.04 -17.63 20.41
N CYS A 66 -24.96 -17.67 19.64
CA CYS A 66 -23.66 -17.20 20.15
C CYS A 66 -23.37 -15.72 19.88
N LYS A 67 -24.28 -14.98 19.24
CA LYS A 67 -24.17 -13.56 18.88
C LYS A 67 -22.97 -13.22 17.97
N SER A 68 -22.34 -14.22 17.40
CA SER A 68 -21.26 -14.00 16.43
C SER A 68 -21.81 -13.49 15.11
N ARG A 69 -21.09 -12.55 14.49
CA ARG A 69 -21.42 -11.94 13.20
C ARG A 69 -20.49 -12.46 12.12
N PHE A 70 -21.02 -12.70 10.92
CA PHE A 70 -20.29 -13.22 9.78
C PHE A 70 -20.68 -12.49 8.51
N ARG A 71 -19.76 -12.42 7.56
CA ARG A 71 -20.10 -12.14 6.17
C ARG A 71 -20.79 -13.37 5.59
N ALA A 72 -22.00 -13.17 5.09
CA ALA A 72 -22.82 -14.25 4.57
C ALA A 72 -22.23 -14.88 3.28
N ASP A 73 -21.59 -14.06 2.46
CA ASP A 73 -20.90 -14.44 1.22
C ASP A 73 -19.63 -15.27 1.44
N HIS A 74 -19.02 -15.21 2.65
CA HIS A 74 -17.84 -16.00 3.02
C HIS A 74 -18.19 -17.32 3.72
N LEU A 75 -19.46 -17.61 3.95
CA LEU A 75 -19.86 -18.85 4.59
C LEU A 75 -19.85 -19.99 3.58
N ALA A 76 -19.25 -21.13 3.95
CA ALA A 76 -19.24 -22.32 3.13
C ALA A 76 -20.70 -22.79 2.90
N LEU A 77 -21.17 -22.74 1.67
CA LEU A 77 -22.53 -23.14 1.31
C LEU A 77 -22.66 -24.66 1.34
N PRO A 78 -23.72 -25.22 1.93
CA PRO A 78 -24.04 -26.61 1.79
C PRO A 78 -24.35 -26.96 0.31
N GLU A 79 -24.12 -28.21 -0.06
CA GLU A 79 -24.38 -28.71 -1.42
C GLU A 79 -25.85 -28.45 -1.83
N GLY A 80 -26.04 -27.96 -3.05
CA GLY A 80 -27.35 -27.67 -3.62
C GLY A 80 -27.90 -26.27 -3.38
N PHE A 81 -27.20 -25.41 -2.62
CA PHE A 81 -27.60 -24.00 -2.41
C PHE A 81 -26.75 -23.05 -3.25
N LYS A 82 -27.39 -22.04 -3.83
CA LYS A 82 -26.73 -21.00 -4.65
C LYS A 82 -26.37 -19.75 -3.87
N SER A 83 -26.97 -19.54 -2.70
CA SER A 83 -26.72 -18.38 -1.85
C SER A 83 -26.83 -18.70 -0.36
N ALA A 84 -26.18 -17.90 0.47
CA ALA A 84 -26.31 -17.98 1.92
C ALA A 84 -27.74 -17.68 2.37
N ALA A 85 -28.47 -16.80 1.69
CA ALA A 85 -29.87 -16.48 1.99
C ALA A 85 -30.76 -17.71 1.86
N GLU A 86 -30.66 -18.45 0.74
CA GLU A 86 -31.40 -19.70 0.53
C GLU A 86 -31.07 -20.76 1.58
N ALA A 87 -29.78 -20.94 1.87
CA ALA A 87 -29.31 -21.93 2.85
C ALA A 87 -29.74 -21.59 4.28
N ILE A 88 -29.79 -20.30 4.64
CA ILE A 88 -30.29 -19.82 5.94
C ILE A 88 -31.80 -20.04 6.05
N ALA A 89 -32.58 -19.63 5.03
CA ALA A 89 -34.02 -19.82 5.01
C ALA A 89 -34.42 -21.30 5.14
N ALA A 90 -33.66 -22.20 4.51
CA ALA A 90 -33.82 -23.65 4.63
C ALA A 90 -33.23 -24.25 5.92
N ARG A 91 -32.62 -23.43 6.81
CA ARG A 91 -31.88 -23.87 8.01
C ARG A 91 -30.80 -24.93 7.72
N ALA A 92 -30.21 -24.88 6.54
CA ALA A 92 -29.14 -25.79 6.10
C ALA A 92 -27.75 -25.26 6.52
N LEU A 93 -27.57 -23.94 6.57
CA LEU A 93 -26.31 -23.30 6.95
C LEU A 93 -26.12 -23.34 8.47
N LYS A 94 -24.89 -23.65 8.89
CA LYS A 94 -24.53 -23.71 10.31
C LYS A 94 -23.59 -22.56 10.68
N CYS A 95 -23.77 -22.03 11.88
CA CYS A 95 -22.84 -21.09 12.46
C CYS A 95 -21.43 -21.71 12.58
N PRO A 96 -20.38 -21.12 12.01
CA PRO A 96 -19.04 -21.64 12.12
C PRO A 96 -18.50 -21.72 13.56
N ASN A 97 -19.03 -20.86 14.45
CA ASN A 97 -18.56 -20.73 15.82
C ASN A 97 -19.22 -21.74 16.78
N CYS A 98 -20.53 -21.94 16.67
CA CYS A 98 -21.27 -22.80 17.64
C CYS A 98 -22.10 -23.93 17.00
N GLY A 99 -22.12 -24.02 15.68
CA GLY A 99 -22.88 -25.06 14.97
C GLY A 99 -24.40 -24.82 14.89
N SER A 100 -24.92 -23.77 15.50
CA SER A 100 -26.33 -23.41 15.45
C SER A 100 -26.81 -23.14 14.02
N LYS A 101 -28.06 -23.50 13.73
CA LYS A 101 -28.74 -23.19 12.48
C LYS A 101 -29.63 -21.93 12.55
N ASP A 102 -29.66 -21.28 13.71
CA ASP A 102 -30.47 -20.07 13.92
C ASP A 102 -29.62 -18.82 13.57
N LEU A 103 -29.52 -18.59 12.27
CA LEU A 103 -28.88 -17.40 11.68
C LEU A 103 -29.95 -16.41 11.23
N THR A 104 -29.65 -15.11 11.31
CA THR A 104 -30.51 -14.06 10.75
C THR A 104 -30.44 -14.05 9.23
N ASP A 105 -31.48 -13.55 8.57
CA ASP A 105 -31.43 -13.27 7.14
C ASP A 105 -30.26 -12.31 6.85
N PRO A 106 -29.54 -12.51 5.71
CA PRO A 106 -28.48 -11.61 5.31
C PRO A 106 -29.02 -10.20 5.08
N ARG A 107 -28.31 -9.23 5.63
CA ARG A 107 -28.64 -7.81 5.46
C ARG A 107 -27.45 -7.03 4.92
N PRO A 108 -27.65 -6.04 4.03
CA PRO A 108 -26.58 -5.21 3.54
C PRO A 108 -26.01 -4.34 4.67
N PHE A 109 -24.71 -4.22 4.69
CA PHE A 109 -23.96 -3.38 5.62
C PHE A 109 -23.00 -2.51 4.81
N LEU A 110 -23.26 -1.21 4.80
CA LEU A 110 -22.40 -0.26 4.09
C LEU A 110 -21.03 -0.20 4.76
N THR A 111 -19.99 -0.50 3.99
CA THR A 111 -18.61 -0.51 4.48
C THR A 111 -17.92 0.85 4.40
N MET A 112 -18.55 1.88 3.85
CA MET A 112 -18.05 3.26 3.94
C MET A 112 -18.31 3.89 5.31
N LEU A 113 -17.30 4.58 5.86
CA LEU A 113 -17.43 5.35 7.10
C LEU A 113 -18.09 6.70 6.80
N ARG A 114 -19.18 7.01 7.53
CA ARG A 114 -19.97 8.23 7.41
C ARG A 114 -19.53 9.28 8.42
N THR A 115 -19.59 10.54 8.02
CA THR A 115 -19.44 11.69 8.92
C THR A 115 -20.40 12.81 8.54
N ARG A 116 -20.44 13.88 9.31
CA ARG A 116 -21.28 15.05 9.07
C ARG A 116 -20.44 16.31 9.01
N LEU A 117 -20.77 17.22 8.10
CA LEU A 117 -20.11 18.50 7.92
C LEU A 117 -21.10 19.64 8.19
N GLY A 118 -20.60 20.72 8.80
CA GLY A 118 -21.38 21.91 9.10
C GLY A 118 -21.82 22.04 10.55
N ALA A 119 -22.00 23.28 11.01
CA ALA A 119 -22.28 23.62 12.41
C ALA A 119 -23.70 23.24 12.87
N ALA A 120 -24.64 23.11 11.94
CA ALA A 120 -26.06 22.80 12.19
C ALA A 120 -26.47 21.47 11.55
N ALA A 121 -25.55 20.51 11.50
CA ALA A 121 -25.79 19.21 10.87
C ALA A 121 -26.74 18.37 11.76
N GLU A 122 -28.03 18.37 11.43
CA GLU A 122 -29.02 17.49 12.04
C GLU A 122 -28.84 16.06 11.53
N GLU A 123 -29.31 15.07 12.32
CA GLU A 123 -29.09 13.66 12.02
C GLU A 123 -29.72 13.23 10.70
N ASP A 124 -30.82 13.87 10.30
CA ASP A 124 -31.57 13.62 9.06
C ASP A 124 -31.20 14.56 7.91
N ASP A 125 -30.28 15.52 8.11
CA ASP A 125 -29.85 16.42 7.04
C ASP A 125 -28.94 15.69 6.02
N TYR A 126 -29.52 15.38 4.88
CA TYR A 126 -28.85 14.71 3.76
C TYR A 126 -27.71 15.54 3.14
N LEU A 127 -27.78 16.86 3.21
CA LEU A 127 -26.78 17.76 2.65
C LEU A 127 -25.51 17.83 3.50
N SER A 128 -25.61 17.51 4.79
CA SER A 128 -24.47 17.45 5.71
C SER A 128 -23.70 16.14 5.64
N LEU A 129 -24.28 15.09 5.04
CA LEU A 129 -23.70 13.77 4.98
C LEU A 129 -22.44 13.76 4.10
N ALA A 130 -21.33 13.28 4.66
CA ALA A 130 -20.09 13.05 3.97
C ALA A 130 -19.52 11.66 4.29
N TYR A 131 -18.60 11.19 3.47
CA TYR A 131 -17.91 9.92 3.65
C TYR A 131 -16.40 10.15 3.75
N LEU A 132 -15.75 9.35 4.59
CA LEU A 132 -14.33 9.11 4.47
C LEU A 132 -14.12 8.17 3.28
N ARG A 133 -13.26 8.54 2.35
CA ARG A 133 -13.05 7.78 1.10
C ARG A 133 -12.64 6.34 1.38
N PRO A 134 -13.29 5.33 0.75
CA PRO A 134 -12.92 3.92 0.85
C PRO A 134 -11.78 3.53 -0.09
N GLU A 135 -11.44 4.41 -1.04
CA GLU A 135 -10.36 4.30 -2.03
C GLU A 135 -9.87 5.68 -2.48
N THR A 136 -8.70 5.75 -3.07
CA THR A 136 -8.15 7.00 -3.59
C THR A 136 -8.50 7.27 -5.05
N ALA A 137 -8.96 6.25 -5.79
CA ALA A 137 -9.25 6.28 -7.23
C ALA A 137 -10.24 7.36 -7.65
N GLN A 138 -11.38 7.51 -6.95
CA GLN A 138 -12.43 8.46 -7.33
C GLN A 138 -11.95 9.91 -7.34
N GLY A 139 -11.05 10.25 -6.41
CA GLY A 139 -10.39 11.55 -6.39
C GLY A 139 -9.56 11.83 -7.64
N ILE A 140 -8.99 10.78 -8.24
CA ILE A 140 -8.22 10.87 -9.49
C ILE A 140 -9.17 11.12 -10.66
N PHE A 141 -10.25 10.35 -10.78
CA PHE A 141 -11.19 10.47 -11.90
C PHE A 141 -11.83 11.84 -11.99
N ILE A 142 -12.28 12.42 -10.88
CA ILE A 142 -12.88 13.78 -10.90
C ILE A 142 -11.85 14.87 -11.18
N ASN A 143 -10.55 14.62 -11.02
CA ASN A 143 -9.46 15.53 -11.35
C ASN A 143 -8.83 15.25 -12.73
N PHE A 144 -9.28 14.23 -13.46
CA PHE A 144 -8.70 13.84 -14.75
C PHE A 144 -8.53 15.04 -15.70
N LEU A 145 -9.61 15.77 -15.97
CA LEU A 145 -9.59 16.91 -16.90
C LEU A 145 -8.68 18.04 -16.40
N ASN A 146 -8.67 18.30 -15.09
CA ASN A 146 -7.83 19.31 -14.48
C ASN A 146 -6.34 18.99 -14.69
N VAL A 147 -5.92 17.76 -14.36
CA VAL A 147 -4.53 17.31 -14.53
C VAL A 147 -4.15 17.27 -16.02
N GLN A 148 -5.00 16.68 -16.86
CA GLN A 148 -4.77 16.59 -18.30
C GLN A 148 -4.54 17.98 -18.93
N THR A 149 -5.35 18.96 -18.56
CA THR A 149 -5.29 20.32 -19.12
C THR A 149 -4.10 21.10 -18.57
N THR A 150 -3.91 21.11 -17.25
CA THR A 150 -2.84 21.91 -16.59
C THR A 150 -1.45 21.39 -16.95
N MET A 151 -1.29 20.06 -17.03
CA MET A 151 -0.03 19.40 -17.38
C MET A 151 0.11 19.16 -18.90
N ARG A 152 -0.92 19.52 -19.69
CA ARG A 152 -0.95 19.34 -21.16
C ARG A 152 -0.67 17.90 -21.60
N ARG A 153 -1.18 16.93 -20.83
CA ARG A 153 -0.93 15.53 -21.10
C ARG A 153 -1.76 15.00 -22.27
N LYS A 154 -1.15 14.09 -23.00
CA LYS A 154 -1.79 13.32 -24.07
C LYS A 154 -1.91 11.86 -23.64
N ILE A 155 -2.95 11.17 -24.12
CA ILE A 155 -3.14 9.74 -23.90
C ILE A 155 -2.07 8.95 -24.70
N PRO A 156 -1.37 7.96 -24.12
CA PRO A 156 -1.54 7.48 -22.73
C PRO A 156 -0.79 8.33 -21.69
N PHE A 157 -1.37 8.45 -20.49
CA PHE A 157 -0.70 9.01 -19.31
C PHE A 157 -1.37 8.51 -18.02
N GLY A 158 -0.67 8.59 -16.91
CA GLY A 158 -1.17 8.18 -15.61
C GLY A 158 -1.28 9.31 -14.59
N ILE A 159 -2.14 9.13 -13.59
CA ILE A 159 -2.22 9.98 -12.40
C ILE A 159 -2.04 9.08 -11.18
N ALA A 160 -0.99 9.34 -10.40
CA ALA A 160 -0.60 8.58 -9.22
C ALA A 160 -0.97 9.32 -7.94
N GLN A 161 -1.48 8.59 -6.95
CA GLN A 161 -1.80 9.14 -5.63
C GLN A 161 -1.39 8.19 -4.53
N ILE A 162 -0.87 8.75 -3.42
CA ILE A 162 -0.70 8.05 -2.15
C ILE A 162 -1.63 8.70 -1.15
N GLY A 163 -2.44 7.91 -0.45
CA GLY A 163 -3.32 8.50 0.54
C GLY A 163 -4.04 7.52 1.44
N LYS A 164 -4.55 8.05 2.54
CA LYS A 164 -5.42 7.32 3.46
C LYS A 164 -6.73 6.95 2.80
N ALA A 165 -7.17 5.70 3.06
CA ALA A 165 -8.49 5.18 2.76
C ALA A 165 -9.09 4.48 3.99
N PHE A 166 -10.41 4.38 4.03
CA PHE A 166 -11.15 3.97 5.22
C PHE A 166 -12.26 2.98 4.84
N ARG A 167 -12.23 1.78 5.43
CA ARG A 167 -13.28 0.78 5.23
C ARG A 167 -13.77 0.28 6.56
N ASN A 168 -15.07 0.31 6.80
CA ASN A 168 -15.69 -0.19 8.04
C ASN A 168 -15.71 -1.73 8.03
N GLU A 169 -14.53 -2.34 8.04
CA GLU A 169 -14.35 -3.78 8.01
C GLU A 169 -15.12 -4.49 9.11
N VAL A 170 -15.90 -5.50 8.74
CA VAL A 170 -16.70 -6.30 9.68
C VAL A 170 -15.82 -7.27 10.46
N THR A 171 -14.90 -7.92 9.77
CA THR A 171 -13.95 -8.88 10.33
C THR A 171 -12.52 -8.46 10.02
N PRO A 172 -12.04 -7.38 10.69
CA PRO A 172 -10.64 -7.02 10.56
C PRO A 172 -9.76 -8.12 11.16
N GLY A 173 -8.52 -8.24 10.68
CA GLY A 173 -7.66 -9.29 11.21
C GLY A 173 -6.29 -9.34 10.57
N ASN A 174 -5.50 -10.31 11.03
CA ASN A 174 -4.15 -10.56 10.55
C ASN A 174 -3.25 -9.31 10.64
N PHE A 175 -3.22 -8.69 11.85
CA PHE A 175 -2.44 -7.51 12.16
C PHE A 175 -2.78 -6.34 11.20
N ILE A 176 -1.80 -5.82 10.42
CA ILE A 176 -1.99 -4.70 9.50
C ILE A 176 -2.45 -5.12 8.10
N LEU A 177 -2.71 -6.40 7.88
CA LEU A 177 -3.14 -6.91 6.58
C LEU A 177 -4.57 -6.46 6.22
N ARG A 178 -5.48 -6.42 7.22
CA ARG A 178 -6.86 -5.98 7.07
C ARG A 178 -7.27 -5.03 8.21
N THR A 179 -7.24 -3.74 7.92
CA THR A 179 -7.48 -2.65 8.88
C THR A 179 -8.59 -1.73 8.41
N ARG A 180 -9.16 -0.92 9.32
CA ARG A 180 -10.21 0.05 8.98
C ARG A 180 -9.67 1.37 8.44
N GLU A 181 -8.44 1.68 8.76
CA GLU A 181 -7.67 2.81 8.21
C GLU A 181 -6.38 2.29 7.63
N PHE A 182 -6.10 2.60 6.38
CA PHE A 182 -4.92 2.14 5.66
C PHE A 182 -4.46 3.19 4.66
N GLU A 183 -3.29 3.00 4.06
CA GLU A 183 -2.81 3.85 2.96
C GLU A 183 -2.75 3.03 1.68
N GLN A 184 -3.20 3.64 0.58
CA GLN A 184 -3.09 3.12 -0.77
C GLN A 184 -2.05 3.91 -1.57
N MET A 185 -1.39 3.21 -2.47
CA MET A 185 -0.60 3.73 -3.58
C MET A 185 -1.35 3.32 -4.85
N GLU A 186 -2.07 4.24 -5.45
CA GLU A 186 -2.92 4.02 -6.62
C GLU A 186 -2.44 4.80 -7.83
N LEU A 187 -2.50 4.16 -8.98
CA LEU A 187 -2.25 4.74 -10.29
C LEU A 187 -3.45 4.48 -11.18
N GLU A 188 -4.01 5.54 -11.77
CA GLU A 188 -4.98 5.44 -12.84
C GLU A 188 -4.26 5.75 -14.15
N TYR A 189 -4.02 4.74 -14.96
CA TYR A 189 -3.33 4.88 -16.24
C TYR A 189 -4.34 4.92 -17.38
N PHE A 190 -4.48 6.11 -17.98
CA PHE A 190 -5.45 6.41 -19.02
C PHE A 190 -4.91 6.01 -20.39
N VAL A 191 -5.65 5.16 -21.10
CA VAL A 191 -5.26 4.57 -22.39
C VAL A 191 -6.35 4.77 -23.44
N ARG A 192 -6.01 4.55 -24.71
CA ARG A 192 -7.00 4.57 -25.78
C ARG A 192 -7.93 3.36 -25.69
N PRO A 193 -9.24 3.54 -26.03
CA PRO A 193 -10.20 2.41 -26.04
C PRO A 193 -9.82 1.28 -27.00
N GLU A 194 -9.13 1.62 -28.10
CA GLU A 194 -8.73 0.69 -29.17
C GLU A 194 -7.41 -0.04 -28.88
N ALA A 195 -6.68 0.36 -27.82
CA ALA A 195 -5.44 -0.30 -27.42
C ALA A 195 -5.69 -1.73 -26.92
N ASP A 196 -4.67 -2.56 -26.94
CA ASP A 196 -4.72 -3.88 -26.29
C ASP A 196 -4.63 -3.72 -24.77
N ASN A 197 -5.75 -3.31 -24.18
CA ASN A 197 -5.84 -3.01 -22.76
C ASN A 197 -5.84 -4.26 -21.87
N LEU A 198 -6.04 -5.45 -22.44
CA LEU A 198 -5.88 -6.70 -21.72
C LEU A 198 -4.40 -7.03 -21.53
N ALA A 199 -3.57 -6.84 -22.58
CA ALA A 199 -2.12 -6.98 -22.46
C ALA A 199 -1.51 -5.94 -21.52
N ALA A 200 -2.04 -4.71 -21.48
CA ALA A 200 -1.57 -3.66 -20.58
C ALA A 200 -1.71 -4.06 -19.09
N VAL A 201 -2.69 -4.89 -18.72
CA VAL A 201 -2.79 -5.45 -17.36
C VAL A 201 -1.58 -6.32 -17.03
N ASP A 202 -1.15 -7.17 -17.97
CA ASP A 202 0.02 -8.03 -17.77
C ASP A 202 1.31 -7.21 -17.71
N GLU A 203 1.45 -6.18 -18.56
CA GLU A 203 2.60 -5.26 -18.56
C GLU A 203 2.75 -4.55 -17.20
N TRP A 204 1.66 -4.02 -16.65
CA TRP A 204 1.68 -3.39 -15.32
C TRP A 204 1.97 -4.41 -14.21
N ALA A 205 1.46 -5.63 -14.31
CA ALA A 205 1.78 -6.70 -13.37
C ALA A 205 3.27 -7.09 -13.41
N ASP A 206 3.89 -7.12 -14.61
CA ASP A 206 5.34 -7.33 -14.76
C ASP A 206 6.13 -6.21 -14.08
N LEU A 207 5.78 -4.96 -14.35
CA LEU A 207 6.45 -3.78 -13.79
C LEU A 207 6.39 -3.77 -12.26
N TYR A 208 5.23 -4.02 -11.67
CA TYR A 208 5.10 -4.05 -10.20
C TYR A 208 5.79 -5.26 -9.56
N HIS A 209 5.71 -6.42 -10.20
CA HIS A 209 6.42 -7.61 -9.74
C HIS A 209 7.93 -7.36 -9.67
N ASP A 210 8.50 -6.77 -10.72
CA ASP A 210 9.92 -6.43 -10.76
C ASP A 210 10.28 -5.31 -9.78
N TRP A 211 9.40 -4.33 -9.57
CA TRP A 211 9.59 -3.29 -8.56
C TRP A 211 9.68 -3.88 -7.14
N TYR A 212 8.79 -4.79 -6.77
CA TYR A 212 8.84 -5.45 -5.46
C TYR A 212 10.13 -6.26 -5.28
N ILE A 213 10.54 -7.01 -6.31
CA ILE A 213 11.79 -7.79 -6.27
C ILE A 213 13.00 -6.87 -6.16
N SER A 214 13.03 -5.75 -6.90
CA SER A 214 14.15 -4.79 -6.85
C SER A 214 14.35 -4.17 -5.47
N LEU A 215 13.31 -4.17 -4.63
CA LEU A 215 13.33 -3.69 -3.25
C LEU A 215 13.46 -4.80 -2.20
N GLY A 216 13.68 -6.05 -2.64
CA GLY A 216 14.09 -7.14 -1.77
C GLY A 216 13.04 -8.19 -1.46
N LEU A 217 11.86 -8.20 -2.12
CA LEU A 217 10.96 -9.34 -2.02
C LEU A 217 11.49 -10.52 -2.84
N SER A 218 11.41 -11.71 -2.27
CA SER A 218 11.78 -12.96 -2.93
C SER A 218 10.75 -13.35 -3.99
N ARG A 219 11.23 -13.72 -5.17
CA ARG A 219 10.37 -14.12 -6.29
C ARG A 219 9.46 -15.30 -5.95
N GLU A 220 9.93 -16.25 -5.16
CA GLU A 220 9.19 -17.42 -4.70
C GLU A 220 8.05 -17.08 -3.73
N ASN A 221 8.08 -15.91 -3.12
CA ASN A 221 7.01 -15.41 -2.24
C ASN A 221 5.98 -14.54 -2.97
N LEU A 222 6.08 -14.41 -4.28
CA LEU A 222 5.14 -13.68 -5.13
C LEU A 222 4.50 -14.60 -6.15
N LYS A 223 3.19 -14.48 -6.37
CA LYS A 223 2.48 -15.14 -7.46
C LYS A 223 1.42 -14.24 -8.06
N ARG A 224 1.10 -14.44 -9.34
CA ARG A 224 -0.01 -13.78 -10.02
C ARG A 224 -1.24 -14.65 -9.98
N VAL A 225 -2.37 -14.04 -9.74
CA VAL A 225 -3.66 -14.70 -9.65
C VAL A 225 -4.66 -13.94 -10.51
N GLU A 226 -5.20 -14.57 -11.52
CA GLU A 226 -6.32 -14.02 -12.30
C GLU A 226 -7.59 -14.11 -11.46
N VAL A 227 -8.29 -12.98 -11.27
CA VAL A 227 -9.53 -12.94 -10.49
C VAL A 227 -10.68 -13.46 -11.35
N ASP A 228 -11.46 -14.41 -10.81
CA ASP A 228 -12.64 -14.96 -11.50
C ASP A 228 -13.65 -13.85 -11.81
N GLU A 229 -14.35 -13.97 -12.94
CA GLU A 229 -15.33 -12.98 -13.38
C GLU A 229 -16.44 -12.72 -12.35
N SER A 230 -16.82 -13.74 -11.60
CA SER A 230 -17.85 -13.66 -10.55
C SER A 230 -17.40 -12.89 -9.29
N GLU A 231 -16.09 -12.73 -9.09
CA GLU A 231 -15.48 -12.07 -7.93
C GLU A 231 -14.98 -10.66 -8.24
N ARG A 232 -14.95 -10.28 -9.53
CA ARG A 232 -14.49 -8.95 -9.97
C ARG A 232 -15.45 -7.86 -9.51
N ALA A 233 -14.89 -6.69 -9.25
CA ALA A 233 -15.68 -5.48 -9.08
C ALA A 233 -16.51 -5.20 -10.36
N HIS A 234 -17.71 -4.66 -10.20
CA HIS A 234 -18.67 -4.43 -11.29
C HIS A 234 -18.15 -3.57 -12.44
N TYR A 235 -17.16 -2.74 -12.18
CA TYR A 235 -16.49 -1.88 -13.15
C TYR A 235 -15.32 -2.56 -13.87
N SER A 236 -14.84 -3.69 -13.39
CA SER A 236 -13.63 -4.32 -13.92
C SER A 236 -13.96 -5.38 -14.97
N ARG A 237 -13.36 -5.24 -16.16
CA ARG A 237 -13.42 -6.24 -17.22
C ARG A 237 -12.40 -7.36 -17.03
N ARG A 238 -11.24 -7.05 -16.42
CA ARG A 238 -10.19 -7.99 -16.06
C ARG A 238 -9.50 -7.50 -14.80
N THR A 239 -9.20 -8.39 -13.89
CA THR A 239 -8.39 -8.10 -12.70
C THR A 239 -7.34 -9.19 -12.53
N LEU A 240 -6.10 -8.77 -12.35
CA LEU A 240 -4.96 -9.64 -12.04
C LEU A 240 -4.34 -9.16 -10.75
N ASP A 241 -4.27 -10.04 -9.75
CA ASP A 241 -3.68 -9.73 -8.46
C ASP A 241 -2.26 -10.28 -8.35
N ILE A 242 -1.43 -9.58 -7.59
CA ILE A 242 -0.16 -10.10 -7.09
C ILE A 242 -0.38 -10.50 -5.63
N TYR A 243 -0.22 -11.78 -5.34
CA TYR A 243 -0.30 -12.34 -4.00
C TYR A 243 1.09 -12.50 -3.41
N TYR A 244 1.18 -12.30 -2.10
CA TYR A 244 2.37 -12.60 -1.32
C TYR A 244 2.08 -13.71 -0.31
N ARG A 245 3.09 -14.53 -0.02
CA ARG A 245 3.00 -15.65 0.91
C ARG A 245 3.11 -15.19 2.36
N PHE A 246 2.03 -14.59 2.90
CA PHE A 246 2.00 -14.03 4.25
C PHE A 246 1.97 -15.07 5.38
N PHE A 247 1.58 -16.31 5.10
CA PHE A 247 1.35 -17.33 6.12
C PHE A 247 2.01 -18.66 5.77
N PRO A 248 3.34 -18.70 5.57
CA PRO A 248 4.05 -19.91 5.15
C PRO A 248 3.92 -21.08 6.13
N GLU A 249 3.55 -20.80 7.40
CA GLU A 249 3.34 -21.81 8.45
C GLU A 249 2.01 -22.56 8.36
N ARG A 250 1.06 -22.08 7.54
CA ARG A 250 -0.26 -22.72 7.41
C ARG A 250 -0.12 -24.04 6.65
N PRO A 251 -0.80 -25.13 7.11
CA PRO A 251 -0.71 -26.43 6.45
C PRO A 251 -1.41 -26.48 5.08
N ASP A 252 -2.40 -25.65 4.87
CA ASP A 252 -3.11 -25.47 3.60
C ASP A 252 -2.36 -24.47 2.74
N GLU A 253 -1.80 -24.92 1.63
CA GLU A 253 -0.96 -24.11 0.76
C GLU A 253 -1.74 -22.90 0.17
N GLU A 254 -3.00 -23.06 -0.19
CA GLU A 254 -3.81 -21.96 -0.72
C GLU A 254 -3.99 -20.86 0.30
N ARG A 255 -4.12 -21.20 1.58
CA ARG A 255 -4.28 -20.24 2.68
C ARG A 255 -2.98 -19.57 3.13
N GLN A 256 -1.85 -19.92 2.55
CA GLN A 256 -0.57 -19.25 2.82
C GLN A 256 -0.49 -17.89 2.11
N TRP A 257 -1.30 -17.69 1.09
CA TRP A 257 -1.25 -16.54 0.20
C TRP A 257 -2.40 -15.58 0.47
N GLU A 258 -2.10 -14.29 0.37
CA GLU A 258 -3.10 -13.23 0.41
C GLU A 258 -2.70 -12.15 -0.59
N GLU A 259 -3.68 -11.41 -1.09
CA GLU A 259 -3.49 -10.32 -2.01
C GLU A 259 -2.57 -9.24 -1.43
N LEU A 260 -1.50 -8.91 -2.16
CA LEU A 260 -0.59 -7.79 -1.89
C LEU A 260 -1.06 -6.53 -2.60
N MET A 261 -1.44 -6.67 -3.87
CA MET A 261 -1.97 -5.61 -4.71
C MET A 261 -2.82 -6.17 -5.85
N GLY A 262 -3.64 -5.31 -6.46
CA GLY A 262 -4.43 -5.66 -7.64
C GLY A 262 -4.14 -4.75 -8.83
N ILE A 263 -4.33 -5.26 -10.04
CA ILE A 263 -4.31 -4.50 -11.29
C ILE A 263 -5.62 -4.74 -12.01
N ALA A 264 -6.46 -3.70 -12.14
CA ALA A 264 -7.78 -3.79 -12.73
C ALA A 264 -7.86 -3.04 -14.08
N TYR A 265 -8.51 -3.65 -15.06
CA TYR A 265 -8.95 -2.95 -16.27
C TYR A 265 -10.38 -2.46 -16.08
N ARG A 266 -10.52 -1.16 -15.75
CA ARG A 266 -11.78 -0.49 -15.38
C ARG A 266 -12.59 0.01 -16.57
N THR A 267 -12.07 -0.11 -17.79
CA THR A 267 -12.67 0.47 -19.00
C THR A 267 -12.85 2.00 -18.88
N ASP A 268 -13.89 2.57 -19.44
CA ASP A 268 -14.23 4.00 -19.34
C ASP A 268 -15.33 4.29 -18.29
N PHE A 269 -15.60 3.30 -17.42
CA PHE A 269 -16.72 3.33 -16.47
C PHE A 269 -16.73 4.60 -15.62
N ASP A 270 -15.65 4.86 -14.87
CA ASP A 270 -15.61 5.94 -13.90
C ASP A 270 -15.70 7.33 -14.53
N LEU A 271 -14.99 7.56 -15.65
CA LEU A 271 -15.05 8.84 -16.36
C LEU A 271 -16.45 9.13 -16.90
N ARG A 272 -17.18 8.09 -17.38
CA ARG A 272 -18.58 8.24 -17.79
C ARG A 272 -19.50 8.54 -16.61
N GLN A 273 -19.30 7.85 -15.47
CA GLN A 273 -20.12 8.04 -14.28
C GLN A 273 -20.02 9.44 -13.71
N HIS A 274 -18.86 10.08 -13.84
CA HIS A 274 -18.64 11.45 -13.36
C HIS A 274 -18.88 12.53 -14.40
N SER A 275 -19.17 12.18 -15.66
CA SER A 275 -19.34 13.15 -16.75
C SER A 275 -20.77 13.66 -16.85
N SER A 276 -20.91 14.93 -17.28
CA SER A 276 -22.18 15.57 -17.57
C SER A 276 -22.76 15.16 -18.93
N LYS A 277 -22.01 14.45 -19.77
CA LYS A 277 -22.40 14.14 -21.14
C LYS A 277 -23.56 13.14 -21.22
N PRO A 278 -24.55 13.32 -22.09
CA PRO A 278 -25.60 12.34 -22.31
C PRO A 278 -25.06 10.98 -22.80
N GLU A 279 -25.69 9.90 -22.38
CA GLU A 279 -25.35 8.54 -22.84
C GLU A 279 -25.94 8.21 -24.22
N ASN A 280 -27.09 8.82 -24.54
CA ASN A 280 -27.85 8.51 -25.74
C ASN A 280 -28.44 9.76 -26.39
N GLU A 281 -29.03 9.59 -27.57
CA GLU A 281 -29.69 10.66 -28.34
C GLU A 281 -30.88 11.29 -27.61
N GLU A 282 -31.48 10.59 -26.64
CA GLU A 282 -32.59 11.09 -25.82
C GLU A 282 -32.13 12.06 -24.72
N GLY A 283 -30.82 12.27 -24.56
CA GLY A 283 -30.26 13.21 -23.61
C GLY A 283 -30.21 12.72 -22.17
N LYS A 284 -30.38 11.40 -21.92
CA LYS A 284 -30.24 10.82 -20.58
C LYS A 284 -28.79 10.91 -20.11
N ARG A 285 -28.57 11.49 -18.95
CA ARG A 285 -27.25 11.61 -18.30
C ARG A 285 -27.12 10.60 -17.18
N ARG A 286 -25.95 9.98 -17.04
CA ARG A 286 -25.62 9.18 -15.86
C ARG A 286 -25.52 10.06 -14.62
N ASN A 287 -24.85 11.19 -14.76
CA ASN A 287 -24.68 12.19 -13.70
C ASN A 287 -25.30 13.52 -14.09
N PRO A 288 -26.59 13.73 -13.81
CA PRO A 288 -27.26 15.02 -14.09
C PRO A 288 -26.73 16.18 -13.22
N ASP A 289 -26.05 15.89 -12.12
CA ASP A 289 -25.48 16.89 -11.20
C ASP A 289 -24.07 17.34 -11.61
N SER A 290 -23.42 16.67 -12.59
CA SER A 290 -22.13 17.08 -13.12
C SER A 290 -22.26 18.18 -14.18
N THR A 291 -21.32 19.11 -14.17
CA THR A 291 -21.18 20.18 -15.18
C THR A 291 -20.05 19.92 -16.17
N GLU A 292 -19.16 18.94 -15.88
CA GLU A 292 -17.94 18.71 -16.63
C GLU A 292 -18.08 17.54 -17.63
N ASP A 293 -17.51 17.70 -18.83
CA ASP A 293 -17.34 16.63 -19.82
C ASP A 293 -15.95 16.02 -19.66
N LEU A 294 -15.86 14.85 -19.03
CA LEU A 294 -14.60 14.16 -18.79
C LEU A 294 -14.08 13.36 -19.99
N SER A 295 -14.64 13.56 -21.19
CA SER A 295 -14.09 12.97 -22.41
C SER A 295 -12.80 13.67 -22.85
N TYR A 296 -11.84 12.90 -23.35
CA TYR A 296 -10.61 13.41 -23.95
C TYR A 296 -10.83 13.80 -25.41
N PHE A 297 -10.30 14.95 -25.83
CA PHE A 297 -10.28 15.37 -27.24
C PHE A 297 -8.91 15.06 -27.85
N ASP A 298 -8.86 14.17 -28.82
CA ASP A 298 -7.66 13.88 -29.58
C ASP A 298 -7.51 14.89 -30.74
N GLU A 299 -6.51 15.76 -30.62
CA GLU A 299 -6.22 16.77 -31.62
C GLU A 299 -5.75 16.21 -32.95
N ALA A 300 -5.07 15.06 -32.95
CA ALA A 300 -4.56 14.44 -34.18
C ALA A 300 -5.68 13.79 -34.98
N GLU A 301 -6.59 13.11 -34.32
CA GLU A 301 -7.71 12.40 -34.94
C GLU A 301 -8.98 13.23 -35.02
N LYS A 302 -9.00 14.45 -34.41
CA LYS A 302 -10.15 15.35 -34.32
C LYS A 302 -11.41 14.68 -33.78
N ARG A 303 -11.27 13.77 -32.84
CA ARG A 303 -12.40 13.06 -32.21
C ARG A 303 -12.34 13.11 -30.70
N ARG A 304 -13.49 12.89 -30.06
CA ARG A 304 -13.62 12.72 -28.61
C ARG A 304 -13.90 11.28 -28.27
N PHE A 305 -13.31 10.82 -27.16
CA PHE A 305 -13.59 9.53 -26.56
C PHE A 305 -13.39 9.58 -25.05
N TYR A 306 -13.95 8.64 -24.32
CA TYR A 306 -13.58 8.40 -22.92
C TYR A 306 -12.37 7.47 -22.90
N PRO A 307 -11.24 7.88 -22.29
CA PRO A 307 -10.13 6.99 -22.06
C PRO A 307 -10.56 5.77 -21.27
N HIS A 308 -9.96 4.63 -21.58
CA HIS A 308 -10.01 3.48 -20.71
C HIS A 308 -8.94 3.58 -19.63
N VAL A 309 -9.12 2.85 -18.52
CA VAL A 309 -8.27 2.95 -17.34
C VAL A 309 -7.72 1.59 -16.97
N ILE A 310 -6.40 1.54 -16.75
CA ILE A 310 -5.72 0.45 -16.07
C ILE A 310 -5.32 0.96 -14.68
N GLU A 311 -5.74 0.27 -13.64
CA GLU A 311 -5.59 0.66 -12.24
C GLU A 311 -4.69 -0.32 -11.49
N PRO A 312 -3.39 -0.08 -11.33
CA PRO A 312 -2.60 -0.72 -10.31
C PRO A 312 -2.85 -0.07 -8.93
N SER A 313 -3.27 -0.87 -7.96
CA SER A 313 -3.56 -0.44 -6.59
C SER A 313 -2.82 -1.31 -5.58
N ALA A 314 -1.94 -0.70 -4.77
CA ALA A 314 -1.13 -1.37 -3.76
C ALA A 314 -1.39 -0.79 -2.37
N GLY A 315 -1.53 -1.67 -1.37
CA GLY A 315 -1.64 -1.28 0.03
C GLY A 315 -0.26 -1.01 0.64
N VAL A 316 -0.01 0.20 1.16
CA VAL A 316 1.26 0.52 1.85
C VAL A 316 1.47 -0.39 3.05
N ASN A 317 0.42 -0.66 3.84
CA ASN A 317 0.46 -1.51 5.02
C ASN A 317 0.81 -2.96 4.67
N ARG A 318 0.22 -3.51 3.60
CA ARG A 318 0.51 -4.86 3.10
C ARG A 318 1.94 -4.95 2.58
N SER A 319 2.38 -3.96 1.81
CA SER A 319 3.76 -3.86 1.30
C SER A 319 4.77 -3.80 2.45
N LEU A 320 4.51 -3.00 3.50
CA LEU A 320 5.36 -2.93 4.69
C LEU A 320 5.49 -4.30 5.36
N LEU A 321 4.37 -5.02 5.54
CA LEU A 321 4.39 -6.34 6.16
C LEU A 321 5.19 -7.34 5.30
N ALA A 322 4.98 -7.36 3.99
CA ALA A 322 5.70 -8.23 3.07
C ALA A 322 7.22 -7.97 3.11
N PHE A 323 7.65 -6.70 3.04
CA PHE A 323 9.07 -6.34 3.15
C PHE A 323 9.69 -6.73 4.49
N LEU A 324 8.95 -6.60 5.61
CA LEU A 324 9.44 -7.05 6.92
C LEU A 324 9.59 -8.56 6.99
N MET A 325 8.65 -9.31 6.43
CA MET A 325 8.68 -10.77 6.44
C MET A 325 9.85 -11.32 5.63
N ASP A 326 10.07 -10.83 4.42
CA ASP A 326 11.20 -11.28 3.59
C ASP A 326 12.56 -10.80 4.14
N ALA A 327 12.59 -9.65 4.81
CA ALA A 327 13.82 -9.15 5.42
C ALA A 327 14.21 -9.91 6.69
N TYR A 328 13.27 -10.60 7.34
CA TYR A 328 13.56 -11.31 8.58
C TYR A 328 14.45 -12.52 8.33
N THR A 329 15.62 -12.55 8.96
CA THR A 329 16.56 -13.66 8.90
C THR A 329 17.18 -13.92 10.27
N GLU A 330 17.55 -15.20 10.51
CA GLU A 330 18.35 -15.58 11.65
C GLU A 330 19.75 -16.03 11.19
N ARG A 331 20.78 -15.57 11.86
CA ARG A 331 22.16 -16.00 11.62
C ARG A 331 22.80 -16.47 12.93
N THR A 332 23.52 -17.57 12.87
CA THR A 332 24.29 -18.06 14.00
C THR A 332 25.70 -17.47 13.94
N THR A 333 26.16 -16.86 15.06
CA THR A 333 27.53 -16.39 15.19
C THR A 333 28.51 -17.54 15.39
N ASP A 334 29.80 -17.28 15.22
CA ASP A 334 30.88 -18.26 15.47
C ASP A 334 30.87 -18.81 16.92
N LYS A 335 30.23 -18.08 17.84
CA LYS A 335 30.05 -18.51 19.24
C LYS A 335 28.77 -19.31 19.47
N GLY A 336 28.00 -19.61 18.43
CA GLY A 336 26.74 -20.36 18.51
C GLY A 336 25.54 -19.53 18.97
N GLU A 337 25.65 -18.21 19.09
CA GLU A 337 24.54 -17.31 19.42
C GLU A 337 23.68 -17.06 18.19
N LYS A 338 22.35 -17.21 18.31
CA LYS A 338 21.41 -16.77 17.28
C LYS A 338 21.24 -15.26 17.31
N ARG A 339 21.27 -14.63 16.15
CA ARG A 339 21.00 -13.21 15.95
C ARG A 339 19.92 -13.01 14.90
N VAL A 340 18.98 -12.16 15.20
CA VAL A 340 17.97 -11.68 14.25
C VAL A 340 18.59 -10.55 13.43
N ILE A 341 18.37 -10.59 12.13
CA ILE A 341 18.79 -9.56 11.19
C ILE A 341 17.60 -9.23 10.29
N LEU A 342 17.24 -7.95 10.20
CA LEU A 342 16.31 -7.48 9.18
C LEU A 342 17.10 -7.04 7.94
N ARG A 343 17.12 -7.86 6.90
CA ARG A 343 17.83 -7.59 5.64
C ARG A 343 17.03 -6.67 4.70
N LEU A 344 16.51 -5.57 5.25
CA LEU A 344 15.80 -4.57 4.46
C LEU A 344 16.71 -3.99 3.38
N HIS A 345 16.14 -3.82 2.18
CA HIS A 345 16.84 -3.09 1.12
C HIS A 345 17.29 -1.70 1.63
N PRO A 346 18.50 -1.22 1.31
CA PRO A 346 19.02 0.05 1.85
C PRO A 346 18.08 1.24 1.64
N ALA A 347 17.39 1.31 0.51
CA ALA A 347 16.39 2.35 0.24
C ALA A 347 15.22 2.33 1.23
N LEU A 348 14.84 1.14 1.75
CA LEU A 348 13.71 0.97 2.67
C LEU A 348 14.12 1.10 4.14
N ALA A 349 15.37 0.81 4.52
CA ALA A 349 15.84 0.81 5.90
C ALA A 349 15.47 2.12 6.63
N PRO A 350 14.83 2.06 7.83
CA PRO A 350 14.43 3.25 8.58
C PRO A 350 15.60 4.13 9.02
N ILE A 351 16.71 3.48 9.39
CA ILE A 351 17.98 4.12 9.73
C ILE A 351 19.00 3.66 8.70
N LYS A 352 19.70 4.61 8.09
CA LYS A 352 20.67 4.30 7.03
C LYS A 352 22.04 3.96 7.58
N VAL A 353 22.43 4.68 8.65
CA VAL A 353 23.76 4.58 9.24
C VAL A 353 23.69 4.70 10.75
N ALA A 354 24.42 3.86 11.46
CA ALA A 354 24.66 4.00 12.89
C ALA A 354 26.12 4.37 13.15
N VAL A 355 26.36 5.43 13.89
CA VAL A 355 27.70 5.90 14.26
C VAL A 355 28.00 5.51 15.72
N LEU A 356 28.98 4.65 15.91
CA LEU A 356 29.22 3.90 17.14
C LEU A 356 30.65 4.14 17.64
N PRO A 357 30.87 4.78 18.83
CA PRO A 357 32.16 4.88 19.40
C PRO A 357 32.64 3.57 20.02
N LEU A 358 33.81 3.08 19.67
CA LEU A 358 34.39 1.86 20.24
C LEU A 358 34.66 2.02 21.76
N ALA A 359 35.10 3.22 22.18
CA ALA A 359 35.45 3.53 23.56
C ALA A 359 34.66 4.76 24.04
N LYS A 360 33.51 4.51 24.69
CA LYS A 360 32.65 5.59 25.23
C LYS A 360 33.27 6.43 26.36
N ASN A 361 34.31 5.94 26.98
CA ASN A 361 35.07 6.65 28.04
C ASN A 361 36.21 7.52 27.50
N LYS A 362 36.35 7.64 26.19
CA LYS A 362 37.33 8.50 25.51
C LYS A 362 36.63 9.68 24.86
N PRO A 363 36.71 10.91 25.43
CA PRO A 363 35.99 12.08 24.95
C PRO A 363 36.27 12.42 23.49
N GLU A 364 37.51 12.20 23.01
CA GLU A 364 37.93 12.49 21.63
C GLU A 364 37.20 11.60 20.63
N ILE A 365 37.09 10.29 20.91
CA ILE A 365 36.35 9.30 20.09
C ILE A 365 34.86 9.65 20.06
N VAL A 366 34.28 9.97 21.23
CA VAL A 366 32.86 10.36 21.34
C VAL A 366 32.58 11.66 20.57
N SER A 367 33.47 12.65 20.68
CA SER A 367 33.35 13.94 19.99
C SER A 367 33.40 13.76 18.47
N LEU A 368 34.34 12.96 17.96
CA LEU A 368 34.45 12.62 16.53
C LEU A 368 33.22 11.88 16.04
N ALA A 369 32.71 10.89 16.79
CA ALA A 369 31.53 10.15 16.43
C ALA A 369 30.28 11.05 16.33
N LYS A 370 30.08 11.95 17.29
CA LYS A 370 28.96 12.91 17.26
C LYS A 370 29.08 13.90 16.10
N ARG A 371 30.30 14.36 15.76
CA ARG A 371 30.55 15.21 14.60
C ARG A 371 30.20 14.49 13.30
N ILE A 372 30.69 13.27 13.09
CA ILE A 372 30.37 12.44 11.91
C ILE A 372 28.88 12.22 11.79
N LYS A 373 28.19 11.87 12.89
CA LYS A 373 26.74 11.73 12.90
C LYS A 373 26.04 13.02 12.47
N ALA A 374 26.45 14.16 12.94
CA ALA A 374 25.88 15.46 12.59
C ALA A 374 26.11 15.82 11.11
N GLU A 375 27.26 15.47 10.55
CA GLU A 375 27.60 15.69 9.14
C GLU A 375 26.79 14.79 8.20
N LEU A 376 26.48 13.55 8.59
CA LEU A 376 25.69 12.61 7.80
C LEU A 376 24.17 12.91 7.86
N GLN A 377 23.68 13.39 9.00
CA GLN A 377 22.25 13.58 9.28
C GLN A 377 21.45 14.37 8.23
N PRO A 378 21.94 15.43 7.60
CA PRO A 378 21.18 16.18 6.61
C PRO A 378 20.90 15.42 5.32
N THR A 379 21.70 14.40 5.00
CA THR A 379 21.62 13.66 3.73
C THR A 379 21.10 12.25 3.89
N MET A 380 21.21 11.67 5.09
CA MET A 380 20.73 10.33 5.39
C MET A 380 20.40 10.20 6.88
N ARG A 381 19.36 9.44 7.22
CA ARG A 381 19.01 9.25 8.63
C ARG A 381 20.11 8.47 9.36
N ALA A 382 20.89 9.18 10.16
CA ALA A 382 21.98 8.63 10.96
C ALA A 382 21.63 8.66 12.46
N VAL A 383 22.02 7.63 13.20
CA VAL A 383 21.89 7.55 14.66
C VAL A 383 23.25 7.43 15.33
N TYR A 384 23.32 7.81 16.61
CA TYR A 384 24.47 7.63 17.48
C TYR A 384 24.02 6.76 18.67
N ASP A 385 24.82 5.73 19.01
CA ASP A 385 24.59 4.89 20.19
C ASP A 385 25.93 4.55 20.86
N ASP A 386 26.03 4.79 22.19
CA ASP A 386 27.15 4.44 23.04
C ASP A 386 26.74 3.66 24.30
N THR A 387 25.51 3.15 24.32
CA THR A 387 24.89 2.56 25.51
C THR A 387 25.29 1.10 25.77
N GLY A 388 26.22 0.56 24.99
CA GLY A 388 26.70 -0.82 25.13
C GLY A 388 28.10 -1.05 24.59
N GLY A 389 28.59 -2.29 24.67
CA GLY A 389 29.78 -2.71 23.94
C GLY A 389 29.48 -2.89 22.45
N ILE A 390 30.53 -2.71 21.61
CA ILE A 390 30.36 -2.65 20.13
C ILE A 390 29.60 -3.80 19.55
N GLY A 391 29.81 -5.05 19.97
CA GLY A 391 29.10 -6.22 19.49
C GLY A 391 27.58 -6.19 19.79
N LYS A 392 27.19 -5.60 20.95
CA LYS A 392 25.79 -5.39 21.30
C LYS A 392 25.16 -4.26 20.46
N LEU A 393 25.94 -3.22 20.19
CA LEU A 393 25.49 -2.11 19.35
C LEU A 393 25.27 -2.57 17.91
N TYR A 394 26.15 -3.38 17.34
CA TYR A 394 25.95 -4.00 16.03
C TYR A 394 24.68 -4.86 15.99
N ALA A 395 24.50 -5.74 16.99
CA ALA A 395 23.31 -6.61 17.04
C ALA A 395 22.00 -5.79 17.02
N ARG A 396 21.92 -4.70 17.79
CA ARG A 396 20.75 -3.81 17.79
C ARG A 396 20.48 -3.18 16.42
N GLN A 397 21.54 -2.82 15.70
CA GLN A 397 21.39 -2.23 14.36
C GLN A 397 21.02 -3.29 13.33
N ASP A 398 21.55 -4.51 13.43
CA ASP A 398 21.16 -5.65 12.60
C ASP A 398 19.67 -5.97 12.80
N GLU A 399 19.16 -5.98 14.05
CA GLU A 399 17.76 -6.24 14.41
C GLU A 399 16.76 -5.21 13.82
N ILE A 400 17.15 -3.95 13.66
CA ILE A 400 16.29 -2.90 13.10
C ILE A 400 16.53 -2.64 11.61
N GLY A 401 17.47 -3.38 11.02
CA GLY A 401 17.71 -3.34 9.58
C GLY A 401 18.60 -2.19 9.10
N THR A 402 19.44 -1.61 9.97
CA THR A 402 20.40 -0.56 9.59
C THR A 402 21.49 -1.15 8.69
N PRO A 403 21.64 -0.73 7.42
CA PRO A 403 22.58 -1.36 6.50
C PRO A 403 24.06 -1.14 6.84
N PHE A 404 24.41 0.01 7.42
CA PHE A 404 25.81 0.33 7.71
C PHE A 404 26.02 0.81 9.14
N CYS A 405 27.07 0.29 9.77
CA CYS A 405 27.57 0.80 11.05
C CYS A 405 28.96 1.42 10.85
N VAL A 406 29.11 2.66 11.28
CA VAL A 406 30.38 3.41 11.26
C VAL A 406 30.97 3.40 12.66
N THR A 407 32.08 2.72 12.83
CA THR A 407 32.78 2.62 14.15
C THR A 407 33.97 3.53 14.20
N ILE A 408 34.02 4.34 15.26
CA ILE A 408 35.12 5.23 15.58
C ILE A 408 35.98 4.61 16.67
N ASP A 409 37.24 4.37 16.38
CA ASP A 409 38.23 3.72 17.25
C ASP A 409 39.43 4.61 17.53
N HIS A 410 40.48 4.09 18.18
CA HIS A 410 41.70 4.81 18.48
C HIS A 410 42.47 5.23 17.22
N GLN A 411 42.53 4.35 16.24
CA GLN A 411 43.19 4.62 14.96
C GLN A 411 42.52 5.76 14.20
N SER A 412 41.17 5.92 14.37
CA SER A 412 40.45 7.02 13.76
C SER A 412 40.92 8.42 14.15
N LEU A 413 41.54 8.55 15.33
CA LEU A 413 42.13 9.81 15.79
C LEU A 413 43.51 10.07 15.17
N GLU A 414 44.21 9.03 14.71
CA GLU A 414 45.56 9.12 14.16
C GLU A 414 45.54 9.32 12.64
N ASP A 415 44.69 8.59 11.94
CA ASP A 415 44.69 8.51 10.48
C ASP A 415 43.44 9.10 9.80
N GLU A 416 42.51 9.69 10.59
CA GLU A 416 41.24 10.27 10.10
C GLU A 416 40.42 9.28 9.27
N SER A 417 40.44 7.99 9.64
CA SER A 417 39.62 6.96 9.00
C SER A 417 38.68 6.28 10.00
N VAL A 418 37.60 5.69 9.53
CA VAL A 418 36.63 4.99 10.33
C VAL A 418 36.38 3.60 9.77
N THR A 419 35.89 2.68 10.59
CA THR A 419 35.49 1.36 10.14
C THR A 419 34.01 1.40 9.71
N VAL A 420 33.71 1.06 8.46
CA VAL A 420 32.36 0.86 7.94
C VAL A 420 32.09 -0.64 7.92
N ARG A 421 31.05 -1.07 8.67
CA ARG A 421 30.59 -2.48 8.71
C ARG A 421 29.29 -2.62 7.92
N ASP A 422 29.25 -3.57 7.03
CA ASP A 422 28.05 -3.98 6.30
C ASP A 422 27.23 -4.97 7.14
N ARG A 423 25.90 -4.75 7.22
CA ARG A 423 24.95 -5.61 7.95
C ARG A 423 24.84 -7.01 7.36
N ASP A 424 24.83 -7.12 6.03
CA ASP A 424 24.49 -8.37 5.34
C ASP A 424 25.67 -9.34 5.24
N THR A 425 26.85 -8.79 4.98
CA THR A 425 28.09 -9.59 4.86
C THR A 425 28.86 -9.70 6.17
N TRP A 426 28.70 -8.73 7.08
CA TRP A 426 29.51 -8.47 8.28
C TRP A 426 30.95 -8.06 7.97
N GLU A 427 31.29 -7.82 6.72
CA GLU A 427 32.58 -7.29 6.31
C GLU A 427 32.79 -5.87 6.81
N GLN A 428 34.03 -5.56 7.06
CA GLN A 428 34.45 -4.25 7.57
C GLN A 428 35.57 -3.69 6.69
N GLU A 429 35.45 -2.42 6.36
CA GLU A 429 36.45 -1.69 5.57
C GLU A 429 36.81 -0.37 6.24
N ARG A 430 38.03 0.11 5.98
CA ARG A 430 38.49 1.44 6.47
C ARG A 430 38.19 2.47 5.39
N VAL A 431 37.54 3.56 5.81
CA VAL A 431 37.15 4.67 4.92
C VAL A 431 37.61 5.99 5.57
N LYS A 432 38.21 6.89 4.79
CA LYS A 432 38.58 8.23 5.28
C LYS A 432 37.31 9.01 5.61
N VAL A 433 37.37 9.78 6.72
CA VAL A 433 36.21 10.59 7.17
C VAL A 433 35.76 11.57 6.08
N ALA A 434 36.71 12.16 5.35
CA ALA A 434 36.43 13.09 4.25
C ALA A 434 35.64 12.44 3.07
N GLU A 435 35.78 11.14 2.87
CA GLU A 435 35.14 10.38 1.78
C GLU A 435 33.87 9.63 2.24
N LEU A 436 33.66 9.57 3.57
CA LEU A 436 32.64 8.71 4.17
C LEU A 436 31.22 8.99 3.63
N ALA A 437 30.83 10.25 3.54
CA ALA A 437 29.49 10.62 3.08
C ALA A 437 29.23 10.18 1.63
N GLU A 438 30.19 10.36 0.74
CA GLU A 438 30.12 9.95 -0.65
C GLU A 438 30.13 8.42 -0.79
N HIS A 439 31.01 7.75 -0.03
CA HIS A 439 31.05 6.29 0.03
C HIS A 439 29.71 5.67 0.44
N LEU A 440 29.10 6.19 1.51
CA LEU A 440 27.82 5.72 2.00
C LEU A 440 26.67 6.02 1.01
N ARG A 441 26.63 7.20 0.38
CA ARG A 441 25.63 7.52 -0.65
C ARG A 441 25.65 6.52 -1.80
N LYS A 442 26.83 6.21 -2.33
CA LYS A 442 26.98 5.23 -3.42
C LYS A 442 26.45 3.86 -3.02
N ARG A 443 26.75 3.40 -1.82
CA ARG A 443 26.30 2.08 -1.33
C ARG A 443 24.82 2.04 -0.95
N LEU A 444 24.25 3.13 -0.51
CA LEU A 444 22.83 3.27 -0.19
C LEU A 444 21.97 3.50 -1.43
N ASN A 445 22.57 3.91 -2.53
CA ASN A 445 21.90 4.33 -3.76
C ASN A 445 20.85 5.44 -3.50
N VAL A 446 21.26 6.45 -2.74
CA VAL A 446 20.44 7.61 -2.33
C VAL A 446 21.13 8.93 -2.65
#